data_e5ee4ad20a56328fb51de5fa5b7f5a77
#
_entry.id   e5ee4ad20a56328fb51de5fa5b7f5a77
#
_cell.length_a   1.000
_cell.length_b   1.000
_cell.length_c   1.000
_cell.angle_alpha   90.00
_cell.angle_beta   90.00
_cell.angle_gamma   90.00
#
_symmetry.space_group_name_H-M   'P 1'
#
loop_
_entity.id
_entity.type
_entity.pdbx_description
1 polymer ?
#
loop_
_entity_poly.entity_id
_entity_poly.type
_entity_poly.pdbx_seq_one_letter_code
_entity_poly.pdbx_strand_id
1 'polypeptide(L)'
;PEAHPVAPSNISALMSGVMLKTAIYGIIRVAFDLIHVFPWWWGAIVLILGLISAVMGVLYALMQHDLKRLLAYHSVENIGIILIGIGLAMIFVSFKLPLLAALALTAGLYHTLNHAMFKGLLFMGAGAVLHATHKRNMEEMGGLIHKMPWTAALFLIGCISISALPPFNGFVSEWLTFQAFLLTPALPNALLKLLIPLGAALLALAAALAAACFVKAFGVTFLGHWRGHHNPSVKEVDWFMRLGMILTALTCLLLGVLPTIVIEWMDVLPEQLVGERIAISAGEFGWLWLTPVTHERASYSGAIIFIWIAAFVMLAYVLLHIRRTAIHKVPIWDCGFEKLNNRMQYTATSFSMPIRRIFGFLFNIKEDVSVKRPSSQGLTSILYRAGEEGGLHYRLRVRDYFWGWIYRPVADVSFRISRGFGRLQQGRIQVYLIYSFITIIVLLVFFR
;
A
#
# COMPACT_ATOMS: atom_id res chain seq x y z
N PRO A 1 1.34 9.47 6.53
CA PRO A 1 0.01 9.60 5.89
C PRO A 1 -0.41 11.06 5.65
N GLU A 2 -0.01 12.00 6.52
CA GLU A 2 -0.43 13.41 6.42
C GLU A 2 0.29 14.20 5.32
N ALA A 3 1.53 13.85 4.97
CA ALA A 3 2.32 14.54 3.95
C ALA A 3 1.81 14.31 2.51
N HIS A 4 1.41 13.09 2.18
CA HIS A 4 1.02 12.71 0.82
C HIS A 4 -0.22 13.45 0.27
N PRO A 5 -1.30 13.71 1.05
CA PRO A 5 -2.43 14.48 0.55
C PRO A 5 -2.09 15.92 0.18
N VAL A 6 -1.09 16.51 0.83
CA VAL A 6 -0.68 17.92 0.63
C VAL A 6 0.32 18.04 -0.52
N ALA A 7 1.24 17.08 -0.65
CA ALA A 7 2.26 17.10 -1.70
C ALA A 7 1.65 16.93 -3.11
N PRO A 8 2.26 17.47 -4.17
CA PRO A 8 1.91 17.14 -5.54
C PRO A 8 1.97 15.63 -5.80
N SER A 9 1.14 15.10 -6.70
CA SER A 9 1.00 13.64 -6.86
C SER A 9 2.25 12.95 -7.40
N ASN A 10 3.00 13.57 -8.27
CA ASN A 10 4.30 13.10 -8.75
C ASN A 10 5.33 13.04 -7.60
N ILE A 11 5.36 14.03 -6.73
CA ILE A 11 6.20 14.00 -5.53
C ILE A 11 5.74 12.91 -4.56
N SER A 12 4.42 12.72 -4.38
CA SER A 12 3.89 11.63 -3.57
C SER A 12 4.29 10.26 -4.12
N ALA A 13 4.34 10.09 -5.45
CA ALA A 13 4.83 8.87 -6.11
C ALA A 13 6.30 8.60 -5.76
N LEU A 14 7.18 9.62 -5.84
CA LEU A 14 8.59 9.51 -5.45
C LEU A 14 8.76 9.29 -3.93
N MET A 15 8.01 9.99 -3.11
CA MET A 15 8.05 9.81 -1.64
C MET A 15 7.71 8.37 -1.26
N SER A 16 6.63 7.82 -1.78
CA SER A 16 6.23 6.45 -1.49
C SER A 16 7.09 5.43 -2.22
N GLY A 17 7.40 5.67 -3.49
CA GLY A 17 8.13 4.74 -4.37
C GLY A 17 9.62 4.62 -4.02
N VAL A 18 10.28 5.70 -3.62
CA VAL A 18 11.75 5.76 -3.44
C VAL A 18 12.14 6.18 -2.03
N MET A 19 11.69 7.34 -1.56
CA MET A 19 12.19 7.96 -0.32
C MET A 19 11.99 7.06 0.92
N LEU A 20 10.84 6.40 1.05
CA LEU A 20 10.60 5.48 2.18
C LEU A 20 11.60 4.29 2.19
N LYS A 21 12.12 3.88 1.04
CA LYS A 21 13.06 2.76 0.93
C LYS A 21 14.47 3.10 1.38
N THR A 22 14.83 4.38 1.48
CA THR A 22 16.14 4.75 2.08
C THR A 22 16.22 4.35 3.55
N ALA A 23 15.10 4.38 4.29
CA ALA A 23 15.05 3.85 5.65
C ALA A 23 15.20 2.32 5.69
N ILE A 24 14.55 1.61 4.76
CA ILE A 24 14.71 0.14 4.61
C ILE A 24 16.17 -0.20 4.29
N TYR A 25 16.79 0.51 3.34
CA TYR A 25 18.20 0.37 3.04
C TYR A 25 19.07 0.57 4.29
N GLY A 26 18.80 1.61 5.09
CA GLY A 26 19.51 1.86 6.34
C GLY A 26 19.40 0.71 7.33
N ILE A 27 18.20 0.13 7.50
CA ILE A 27 17.97 -1.03 8.38
C ILE A 27 18.79 -2.23 7.92
N ILE A 28 18.75 -2.54 6.61
CA ILE A 28 19.50 -3.67 6.03
C ILE A 28 21.00 -3.47 6.20
N ARG A 29 21.53 -2.27 5.90
CA ARG A 29 22.95 -1.96 6.07
C ARG A 29 23.40 -2.10 7.52
N VAL A 30 22.63 -1.59 8.47
CA VAL A 30 22.98 -1.67 9.90
C VAL A 30 22.92 -3.12 10.38
N ALA A 31 21.85 -3.85 10.08
CA ALA A 31 21.65 -5.20 10.60
C ALA A 31 22.60 -6.21 9.94
N PHE A 32 22.61 -6.30 8.61
CA PHE A 32 23.30 -7.39 7.91
C PHE A 32 24.75 -7.05 7.52
N ASP A 33 25.11 -5.77 7.39
CA ASP A 33 26.42 -5.37 6.91
C ASP A 33 27.33 -4.81 8.01
N LEU A 34 26.80 -4.09 9.01
CA LEU A 34 27.60 -3.51 10.08
C LEU A 34 27.63 -4.40 11.33
N ILE A 35 26.50 -4.99 11.71
CA ILE A 35 26.40 -5.75 12.97
C ILE A 35 26.66 -7.24 12.72
N HIS A 36 26.18 -7.82 11.62
CA HIS A 36 26.28 -9.22 11.19
C HIS A 36 25.75 -10.26 12.18
N VAL A 37 26.04 -10.12 13.48
CA VAL A 37 25.67 -11.08 14.53
C VAL A 37 24.67 -10.44 15.46
N PHE A 38 23.47 -10.91 15.45
CA PHE A 38 22.38 -10.41 16.29
C PHE A 38 21.54 -11.56 16.85
N PRO A 39 20.95 -11.39 18.05
CA PRO A 39 20.08 -12.40 18.64
C PRO A 39 18.73 -12.46 17.88
N TRP A 40 18.08 -13.64 17.90
CA TRP A 40 16.83 -13.89 17.21
C TRP A 40 15.70 -12.90 17.56
N TRP A 41 15.69 -12.37 18.79
CA TRP A 41 14.64 -11.46 19.25
C TRP A 41 14.67 -10.09 18.55
N TRP A 42 15.81 -9.66 17.98
CA TRP A 42 15.85 -8.46 17.13
C TRP A 42 14.99 -8.66 15.87
N GLY A 43 15.16 -9.80 15.21
CA GLY A 43 14.33 -10.17 14.07
C GLY A 43 12.85 -10.32 14.44
N ALA A 44 12.56 -10.87 15.63
CA ALA A 44 11.18 -10.97 16.13
C ALA A 44 10.54 -9.60 16.37
N ILE A 45 11.28 -8.60 16.90
CA ILE A 45 10.79 -7.23 17.05
C ILE A 45 10.48 -6.62 15.69
N VAL A 46 11.39 -6.74 14.71
CA VAL A 46 11.18 -6.22 13.35
C VAL A 46 9.97 -6.89 12.70
N LEU A 47 9.82 -8.21 12.86
CA LEU A 47 8.67 -8.97 12.37
C LEU A 47 7.34 -8.47 12.99
N ILE A 48 7.30 -8.31 14.32
CA ILE A 48 6.09 -7.83 15.03
C ILE A 48 5.73 -6.41 14.57
N LEU A 49 6.70 -5.51 14.47
CA LEU A 49 6.47 -4.15 13.97
C LEU A 49 5.98 -4.16 12.52
N GLY A 50 6.52 -5.06 11.68
CA GLY A 50 6.07 -5.29 10.32
C GLY A 50 4.61 -5.74 10.26
N LEU A 51 4.24 -6.74 11.06
CA LEU A 51 2.87 -7.27 11.14
C LEU A 51 1.86 -6.21 11.63
N ILE A 52 2.20 -5.47 12.68
CA ILE A 52 1.36 -4.37 13.17
C ILE A 52 1.19 -3.31 12.07
N SER A 53 2.26 -2.92 11.39
CA SER A 53 2.21 -1.93 10.33
C SER A 53 1.38 -2.41 9.14
N ALA A 54 1.48 -3.68 8.75
CA ALA A 54 0.72 -4.25 7.65
C ALA A 54 -0.79 -4.23 7.97
N VAL A 55 -1.21 -4.80 9.10
CA VAL A 55 -2.63 -4.89 9.47
C VAL A 55 -3.23 -3.52 9.77
N MET A 56 -2.56 -2.70 10.60
CA MET A 56 -3.09 -1.37 10.96
C MET A 56 -3.06 -0.41 9.77
N GLY A 57 -2.06 -0.51 8.90
CA GLY A 57 -1.97 0.29 7.68
C GLY A 57 -3.19 0.09 6.79
N VAL A 58 -3.55 -1.16 6.48
CA VAL A 58 -4.71 -1.46 5.65
C VAL A 58 -6.03 -1.11 6.31
N LEU A 59 -6.17 -1.36 7.63
CA LEU A 59 -7.37 -1.01 8.37
C LEU A 59 -7.62 0.50 8.36
N TYR A 60 -6.59 1.32 8.60
CA TYR A 60 -6.71 2.78 8.49
C TYR A 60 -6.94 3.24 7.05
N ALA A 61 -6.38 2.58 6.03
CA ALA A 61 -6.64 2.87 4.63
C ALA A 61 -8.13 2.67 4.27
N LEU A 62 -8.73 1.58 4.75
CA LEU A 62 -10.15 1.29 4.56
C LEU A 62 -11.08 2.39 5.12
N MET A 63 -10.64 3.12 6.15
CA MET A 63 -11.43 4.21 6.75
C MET A 63 -11.26 5.55 6.02
N GLN A 64 -10.34 5.67 5.05
CA GLN A 64 -10.11 6.94 4.34
C GLN A 64 -11.13 7.18 3.23
N HIS A 65 -11.46 8.47 3.05
CA HIS A 65 -12.30 8.98 1.97
C HIS A 65 -11.50 9.78 0.93
N ASP A 66 -10.35 10.34 1.32
CA ASP A 66 -9.37 10.97 0.42
C ASP A 66 -8.53 9.88 -0.25
N LEU A 67 -8.54 9.84 -1.60
CA LEU A 67 -7.85 8.83 -2.39
C LEU A 67 -6.34 8.83 -2.13
N LYS A 68 -5.70 9.99 -2.01
CA LYS A 68 -4.25 10.08 -1.74
C LYS A 68 -3.90 9.65 -0.32
N ARG A 69 -4.78 9.96 0.65
CA ARG A 69 -4.58 9.54 2.04
C ARG A 69 -4.77 8.03 2.20
N LEU A 70 -5.71 7.44 1.48
CA LEU A 70 -5.87 5.98 1.37
C LEU A 70 -4.55 5.34 0.87
N LEU A 71 -4.01 5.84 -0.23
CA LEU A 71 -2.74 5.36 -0.77
C LEU A 71 -1.57 5.55 0.22
N ALA A 72 -1.57 6.61 1.01
CA ALA A 72 -0.53 6.85 2.01
C ALA A 72 -0.54 5.81 3.13
N TYR A 73 -1.71 5.41 3.64
CA TYR A 73 -1.81 4.33 4.63
C TYR A 73 -1.43 2.96 4.06
N HIS A 74 -1.72 2.71 2.79
CA HIS A 74 -1.18 1.53 2.10
C HIS A 74 0.34 1.55 1.93
N SER A 75 1.00 2.72 2.04
CA SER A 75 2.47 2.74 2.12
C SER A 75 2.96 2.23 3.47
N VAL A 76 2.24 2.52 4.56
CA VAL A 76 2.54 1.97 5.90
C VAL A 76 2.39 0.45 5.89
N GLU A 77 1.30 -0.07 5.31
CA GLU A 77 1.05 -1.49 5.13
C GLU A 77 2.20 -2.18 4.39
N ASN A 78 2.54 -1.69 3.22
CA ASN A 78 3.55 -2.33 2.35
C ASN A 78 4.96 -2.23 2.93
N ILE A 79 5.32 -1.16 3.63
CA ILE A 79 6.55 -1.10 4.43
C ILE A 79 6.51 -2.18 5.53
N GLY A 80 5.35 -2.43 6.12
CA GLY A 80 5.15 -3.55 7.05
C GLY A 80 5.48 -4.89 6.40
N ILE A 81 5.03 -5.15 5.17
CA ILE A 81 5.33 -6.39 4.43
C ILE A 81 6.84 -6.53 4.17
N ILE A 82 7.50 -5.46 3.79
CA ILE A 82 8.97 -5.44 3.63
C ILE A 82 9.66 -5.79 4.95
N LEU A 83 9.23 -5.19 6.07
CA LEU A 83 9.79 -5.46 7.40
C LEU A 83 9.53 -6.90 7.85
N ILE A 84 8.42 -7.52 7.44
CA ILE A 84 8.15 -8.95 7.68
C ILE A 84 9.26 -9.80 7.04
N GLY A 85 9.57 -9.56 5.75
CA GLY A 85 10.66 -10.26 5.06
C GLY A 85 12.01 -10.07 5.74
N ILE A 86 12.36 -8.84 6.11
CA ILE A 86 13.61 -8.51 6.83
C ILE A 86 13.65 -9.18 8.21
N GLY A 87 12.56 -9.11 8.98
CA GLY A 87 12.47 -9.71 10.32
C GLY A 87 12.64 -11.24 10.28
N LEU A 88 12.00 -11.90 9.31
CA LEU A 88 12.18 -13.35 9.08
C LEU A 88 13.64 -13.66 8.69
N ALA A 89 14.24 -12.89 7.78
CA ALA A 89 15.63 -13.08 7.41
C ALA A 89 16.58 -12.97 8.63
N MET A 90 16.37 -11.96 9.49
CA MET A 90 17.14 -11.81 10.73
C MET A 90 16.96 -13.00 11.67
N ILE A 91 15.74 -13.52 11.84
CA ILE A 91 15.48 -14.72 12.64
C ILE A 91 16.25 -15.91 12.05
N PHE A 92 16.14 -16.15 10.74
CA PHE A 92 16.77 -17.29 10.11
C PHE A 92 18.31 -17.24 10.16
N VAL A 93 18.91 -16.05 10.00
CA VAL A 93 20.37 -15.86 10.20
C VAL A 93 20.77 -16.27 11.62
N SER A 94 20.02 -15.86 12.65
CA SER A 94 20.34 -16.18 14.04
C SER A 94 20.27 -17.69 14.34
N PHE A 95 19.46 -18.45 13.61
CA PHE A 95 19.34 -19.91 13.70
C PHE A 95 20.20 -20.67 12.68
N LYS A 96 21.10 -19.98 11.95
CA LYS A 96 21.99 -20.57 10.93
C LYS A 96 21.23 -21.30 9.82
N LEU A 97 20.17 -20.67 9.31
CA LEU A 97 19.34 -21.13 8.19
C LEU A 97 19.54 -20.19 6.99
N PRO A 98 20.72 -20.20 6.32
CA PRO A 98 21.07 -19.16 5.35
C PRO A 98 20.18 -19.19 4.11
N LEU A 99 19.74 -20.34 3.61
CA LEU A 99 18.85 -20.44 2.44
C LEU A 99 17.47 -19.81 2.72
N LEU A 100 16.91 -20.05 3.92
CA LEU A 100 15.63 -19.41 4.31
C LEU A 100 15.82 -17.92 4.58
N ALA A 101 16.98 -17.52 5.11
CA ALA A 101 17.32 -16.11 5.27
C ALA A 101 17.42 -15.40 3.91
N ALA A 102 18.07 -16.02 2.92
CA ALA A 102 18.12 -15.53 1.55
C ALA A 102 16.71 -15.41 0.95
N LEU A 103 15.86 -16.43 1.11
CA LEU A 103 14.48 -16.40 0.64
C LEU A 103 13.69 -15.23 1.25
N ALA A 104 13.71 -15.06 2.56
CA ALA A 104 13.00 -14.01 3.25
C ALA A 104 13.52 -12.61 2.88
N LEU A 105 14.84 -12.46 2.75
CA LEU A 105 15.47 -11.20 2.34
C LEU A 105 15.12 -10.85 0.90
N THR A 106 15.20 -11.83 -0.02
CA THR A 106 14.78 -11.65 -1.43
C THR A 106 13.31 -11.28 -1.53
N ALA A 107 12.43 -11.92 -0.76
CA ALA A 107 11.00 -11.56 -0.70
C ALA A 107 10.81 -10.08 -0.30
N GLY A 108 11.49 -9.61 0.74
CA GLY A 108 11.44 -8.22 1.20
C GLY A 108 12.02 -7.23 0.20
N LEU A 109 13.17 -7.54 -0.40
CA LEU A 109 13.81 -6.71 -1.43
C LEU A 109 12.96 -6.65 -2.70
N TYR A 110 12.44 -7.79 -3.16
CA TYR A 110 11.57 -7.85 -4.33
C TYR A 110 10.25 -7.10 -4.09
N HIS A 111 9.69 -7.20 -2.88
CA HIS A 111 8.52 -6.40 -2.51
C HIS A 111 8.85 -4.89 -2.48
N THR A 112 10.06 -4.52 -2.10
CA THR A 112 10.54 -3.13 -2.14
C THR A 112 10.50 -2.56 -3.57
N LEU A 113 10.99 -3.33 -4.56
CA LEU A 113 10.94 -2.96 -5.97
C LEU A 113 9.50 -2.91 -6.49
N ASN A 114 8.72 -3.96 -6.24
CA ASN A 114 7.33 -4.07 -6.66
C ASN A 114 6.47 -2.93 -6.13
N HIS A 115 6.63 -2.63 -4.85
CA HIS A 115 5.92 -1.52 -4.19
C HIS A 115 6.30 -0.16 -4.82
N ALA A 116 7.54 0.05 -5.24
CA ALA A 116 7.91 1.29 -5.93
C ALA A 116 7.10 1.48 -7.22
N MET A 117 6.92 0.42 -8.01
CA MET A 117 6.25 0.47 -9.30
C MET A 117 4.73 0.65 -9.14
N PHE A 118 4.04 -0.23 -8.42
CA PHE A 118 2.59 -0.11 -8.31
C PHE A 118 2.15 1.13 -7.50
N LYS A 119 2.94 1.60 -6.53
CA LYS A 119 2.64 2.85 -5.82
C LYS A 119 2.87 4.08 -6.68
N GLY A 120 3.94 4.07 -7.48
CA GLY A 120 4.17 5.11 -8.48
C GLY A 120 2.95 5.23 -9.40
N LEU A 121 2.49 4.10 -9.95
CA LEU A 121 1.31 4.03 -10.81
C LEU A 121 0.04 4.57 -10.14
N LEU A 122 -0.25 4.10 -8.92
CA LEU A 122 -1.45 4.51 -8.18
C LEU A 122 -1.45 5.99 -7.81
N PHE A 123 -0.31 6.55 -7.38
CA PHE A 123 -0.22 7.98 -7.10
C PHE A 123 -0.29 8.84 -8.35
N MET A 124 0.27 8.40 -9.48
CA MET A 124 0.11 9.09 -10.76
C MET A 124 -1.35 9.03 -11.22
N GLY A 125 -2.03 7.88 -11.08
CA GLY A 125 -3.45 7.74 -11.38
C GLY A 125 -4.34 8.62 -10.49
N ALA A 126 -4.09 8.65 -9.18
CA ALA A 126 -4.77 9.58 -8.26
C ALA A 126 -4.49 11.05 -8.61
N GLY A 127 -3.29 11.34 -9.12
CA GLY A 127 -2.93 12.66 -9.66
C GLY A 127 -3.72 13.03 -10.91
N ALA A 128 -3.89 12.08 -11.83
CA ALA A 128 -4.69 12.26 -13.04
C ALA A 128 -6.17 12.55 -12.69
N VAL A 129 -6.73 11.78 -11.74
CA VAL A 129 -8.09 12.02 -11.23
C VAL A 129 -8.21 13.40 -10.59
N LEU A 130 -7.27 13.79 -9.73
CA LEU A 130 -7.27 15.10 -9.09
C LEU A 130 -7.13 16.24 -10.10
N HIS A 131 -6.27 16.09 -11.12
CA HIS A 131 -6.07 17.08 -12.18
C HIS A 131 -7.36 17.30 -12.99
N ALA A 132 -8.06 16.23 -13.33
CA ALA A 132 -9.26 16.29 -14.16
C ALA A 132 -10.53 16.71 -13.40
N THR A 133 -10.63 16.36 -12.11
CA THR A 133 -11.87 16.56 -11.32
C THR A 133 -11.76 17.67 -10.29
N HIS A 134 -10.54 18.09 -9.92
CA HIS A 134 -10.23 18.98 -8.79
C HIS A 134 -10.79 18.46 -7.44
N LYS A 135 -11.07 17.15 -7.35
CA LYS A 135 -11.60 16.49 -6.16
C LYS A 135 -10.64 15.41 -5.67
N ARG A 136 -10.54 15.24 -4.34
CA ARG A 136 -9.79 14.16 -3.68
C ARG A 136 -10.71 13.21 -2.93
N ASN A 137 -11.88 13.72 -2.52
CA ASN A 137 -12.85 12.95 -1.76
C ASN A 137 -13.64 12.00 -2.68
N MET A 138 -13.47 10.70 -2.49
CA MET A 138 -14.16 9.66 -3.26
C MET A 138 -15.69 9.72 -3.11
N GLU A 139 -16.22 10.29 -2.01
CA GLU A 139 -17.66 10.47 -1.82
C GLU A 139 -18.30 11.37 -2.89
N GLU A 140 -17.51 12.26 -3.48
CA GLU A 140 -17.96 13.22 -4.49
C GLU A 140 -17.72 12.74 -5.93
N MET A 141 -17.04 11.60 -6.11
CA MET A 141 -16.66 11.03 -7.41
C MET A 141 -17.65 9.98 -7.90
N GLY A 142 -17.39 9.38 -9.04
CA GLY A 142 -18.11 8.25 -9.64
C GLY A 142 -18.27 8.39 -11.14
N GLY A 143 -18.39 7.27 -11.85
CA GLY A 143 -18.61 7.23 -13.30
C GLY A 143 -17.44 7.70 -14.15
N LEU A 144 -16.24 7.85 -13.59
CA LEU A 144 -15.08 8.37 -14.30
C LEU A 144 -14.56 7.44 -15.39
N ILE A 145 -14.88 6.15 -15.35
CA ILE A 145 -14.45 5.18 -16.37
C ILE A 145 -14.91 5.58 -17.79
N HIS A 146 -16.05 6.23 -17.91
CA HIS A 146 -16.58 6.66 -19.20
C HIS A 146 -15.90 7.93 -19.73
N LYS A 147 -15.31 8.73 -18.86
CA LYS A 147 -14.67 9.99 -19.21
C LYS A 147 -13.13 9.91 -19.23
N MET A 148 -12.57 8.97 -18.46
CA MET A 148 -11.13 8.74 -18.28
C MET A 148 -10.80 7.24 -18.42
N PRO A 149 -11.10 6.58 -19.56
CA PRO A 149 -10.96 5.13 -19.70
C PRO A 149 -9.51 4.65 -19.59
N TRP A 150 -8.54 5.40 -20.11
CA TRP A 150 -7.12 5.06 -19.99
C TRP A 150 -6.64 5.16 -18.54
N THR A 151 -6.96 6.26 -17.87
CA THR A 151 -6.63 6.43 -16.45
C THR A 151 -7.29 5.34 -15.61
N ALA A 152 -8.55 4.98 -15.88
CA ALA A 152 -9.25 3.91 -15.17
C ALA A 152 -8.57 2.55 -15.38
N ALA A 153 -8.23 2.18 -16.61
CA ALA A 153 -7.57 0.91 -16.90
C ALA A 153 -6.19 0.81 -16.23
N LEU A 154 -5.39 1.87 -16.31
CA LEU A 154 -4.06 1.90 -15.71
C LEU A 154 -4.13 1.92 -14.17
N PHE A 155 -5.07 2.64 -13.59
CA PHE A 155 -5.30 2.63 -12.14
C PHE A 155 -5.76 1.24 -11.66
N LEU A 156 -6.59 0.54 -12.44
CA LEU A 156 -7.03 -0.83 -12.15
C LEU A 156 -5.84 -1.80 -12.12
N ILE A 157 -4.89 -1.67 -13.06
CA ILE A 157 -3.63 -2.46 -13.04
C ILE A 157 -2.89 -2.24 -11.72
N GLY A 158 -2.77 -1.00 -11.28
CA GLY A 158 -2.19 -0.68 -9.97
C GLY A 158 -2.96 -1.29 -8.80
N CYS A 159 -4.29 -1.27 -8.84
CA CYS A 159 -5.16 -1.89 -7.83
C CYS A 159 -4.96 -3.41 -7.76
N ILE A 160 -4.91 -4.09 -8.90
CA ILE A 160 -4.68 -5.55 -8.97
C ILE A 160 -3.28 -5.89 -8.46
N SER A 161 -2.27 -5.10 -8.86
CA SER A 161 -0.88 -5.29 -8.44
C SER A 161 -0.70 -5.20 -6.92
N ILE A 162 -1.23 -4.16 -6.29
CA ILE A 162 -1.10 -3.96 -4.83
C ILE A 162 -1.98 -4.91 -4.02
N SER A 163 -3.02 -5.47 -4.63
CA SER A 163 -3.88 -6.48 -4.00
C SER A 163 -3.30 -7.90 -4.08
N ALA A 164 -2.04 -8.03 -4.48
CA ALA A 164 -1.34 -9.30 -4.63
C ALA A 164 -2.10 -10.32 -5.48
N LEU A 165 -2.67 -9.91 -6.62
CA LEU A 165 -3.38 -10.79 -7.53
C LEU A 165 -2.50 -11.15 -8.74
N PRO A 166 -2.38 -12.44 -9.09
CA PRO A 166 -1.65 -12.83 -10.28
C PRO A 166 -2.34 -12.28 -11.55
N PRO A 167 -1.62 -12.00 -12.62
CA PRO A 167 -0.19 -12.25 -12.86
C PRO A 167 0.73 -11.08 -12.51
N PHE A 168 0.29 -10.14 -11.67
CA PHE A 168 1.05 -8.93 -11.36
C PHE A 168 2.07 -9.14 -10.24
N ASN A 169 3.00 -8.20 -10.17
CA ASN A 169 4.20 -8.25 -9.36
C ASN A 169 3.96 -8.34 -7.84
N GLY A 170 2.89 -7.72 -7.31
CA GLY A 170 2.57 -7.79 -5.87
C GLY A 170 2.39 -9.22 -5.39
N PHE A 171 1.72 -10.07 -6.19
CA PHE A 171 1.52 -11.48 -5.87
C PHE A 171 2.85 -12.21 -5.66
N VAL A 172 3.82 -12.04 -6.54
CA VAL A 172 5.09 -12.79 -6.49
C VAL A 172 5.84 -12.55 -5.19
N SER A 173 5.97 -11.29 -4.79
CA SER A 173 6.70 -10.93 -3.57
C SER A 173 5.99 -11.38 -2.29
N GLU A 174 4.66 -11.27 -2.24
CA GLU A 174 3.90 -11.78 -1.09
C GLU A 174 3.91 -13.30 -1.05
N TRP A 175 3.81 -13.97 -2.19
CA TRP A 175 3.94 -15.42 -2.29
C TRP A 175 5.31 -15.90 -1.77
N LEU A 176 6.41 -15.24 -2.14
CA LEU A 176 7.74 -15.53 -1.58
C LEU A 176 7.78 -15.35 -0.06
N THR A 177 7.15 -14.30 0.45
CA THR A 177 7.04 -14.06 1.90
C THR A 177 6.24 -15.19 2.59
N PHE A 178 5.15 -15.66 1.96
CA PHE A 178 4.42 -16.83 2.45
C PHE A 178 5.27 -18.10 2.42
N GLN A 179 6.07 -18.31 1.37
CA GLN A 179 7.00 -19.44 1.32
C GLN A 179 8.01 -19.38 2.47
N ALA A 180 8.55 -18.19 2.80
CA ALA A 180 9.43 -18.03 3.95
C ALA A 180 8.77 -18.41 5.28
N PHE A 181 7.48 -18.11 5.47
CA PHE A 181 6.71 -18.56 6.63
C PHE A 181 6.47 -20.08 6.62
N LEU A 182 6.00 -20.63 5.51
CA LEU A 182 5.52 -22.02 5.41
C LEU A 182 6.65 -23.04 5.39
N LEU A 183 7.82 -22.69 4.82
CA LEU A 183 9.00 -23.55 4.77
C LEU A 183 9.84 -23.50 6.05
N THR A 184 9.45 -22.67 7.02
CA THR A 184 10.15 -22.58 8.31
C THR A 184 10.11 -23.90 9.04
N PRO A 185 11.28 -24.51 9.38
CA PRO A 185 11.31 -25.72 10.19
C PRO A 185 10.87 -25.45 11.62
N ALA A 186 10.68 -26.51 12.41
CA ALA A 186 10.39 -26.38 13.83
C ALA A 186 11.56 -25.72 14.57
N LEU A 187 11.41 -24.42 14.86
CA LEU A 187 12.39 -23.68 15.65
C LEU A 187 12.28 -24.04 17.13
N PRO A 188 13.39 -24.06 17.89
CA PRO A 188 13.38 -24.50 19.31
C PRO A 188 12.62 -23.52 20.22
N ASN A 189 12.43 -22.26 19.82
CA ASN A 189 11.82 -21.22 20.64
C ASN A 189 10.29 -21.27 20.59
N ALA A 190 9.63 -21.37 21.77
CA ALA A 190 8.17 -21.44 21.88
C ALA A 190 7.47 -20.19 21.33
N LEU A 191 8.04 -18.98 21.51
CA LEU A 191 7.48 -17.74 20.98
C LEU A 191 7.46 -17.74 19.45
N LEU A 192 8.53 -18.22 18.81
CA LEU A 192 8.61 -18.27 17.35
C LEU A 192 7.67 -19.32 16.75
N LYS A 193 7.42 -20.45 17.46
CA LYS A 193 6.42 -21.44 17.05
C LYS A 193 5.01 -20.86 16.95
N LEU A 194 4.70 -19.86 17.78
CA LEU A 194 3.42 -19.13 17.73
C LEU A 194 3.48 -17.96 16.73
N LEU A 195 4.55 -17.17 16.77
CA LEU A 195 4.68 -15.93 16.01
C LEU A 195 4.69 -16.17 14.50
N ILE A 196 5.34 -17.22 14.02
CA ILE A 196 5.49 -17.50 12.59
C ILE A 196 4.14 -17.87 11.94
N PRO A 197 3.35 -18.86 12.42
CA PRO A 197 2.03 -19.14 11.87
C PRO A 197 1.05 -17.97 12.03
N LEU A 198 1.08 -17.28 13.17
CA LEU A 198 0.28 -16.09 13.39
C LEU A 198 0.66 -14.98 12.39
N GLY A 199 1.95 -14.82 12.12
CA GLY A 199 2.45 -13.86 11.13
C GLY A 199 1.93 -14.14 9.72
N ALA A 200 1.93 -15.41 9.30
CA ALA A 200 1.35 -15.82 8.03
C ALA A 200 -0.16 -15.51 7.97
N ALA A 201 -0.90 -15.82 9.03
CA ALA A 201 -2.33 -15.52 9.11
C ALA A 201 -2.62 -14.02 9.07
N LEU A 202 -1.83 -13.20 9.76
CA LEU A 202 -1.98 -11.74 9.75
C LEU A 202 -1.61 -11.12 8.39
N LEU A 203 -0.61 -11.66 7.69
CA LEU A 203 -0.28 -11.24 6.33
C LEU A 203 -1.43 -11.58 5.37
N ALA A 204 -2.01 -12.79 5.46
CA ALA A 204 -3.18 -13.16 4.66
C ALA A 204 -4.39 -12.25 4.93
N LEU A 205 -4.62 -11.89 6.19
CA LEU A 205 -5.65 -10.92 6.57
C LEU A 205 -5.38 -9.55 5.94
N ALA A 206 -4.13 -9.06 6.00
CA ALA A 206 -3.76 -7.78 5.40
C ALA A 206 -3.99 -7.78 3.89
N ALA A 207 -3.57 -8.83 3.17
CA ALA A 207 -3.78 -8.98 1.72
C ALA A 207 -5.28 -8.98 1.35
N ALA A 208 -6.12 -9.73 2.09
CA ALA A 208 -7.57 -9.75 1.86
C ALA A 208 -8.22 -8.37 2.09
N LEU A 209 -7.81 -7.66 3.14
CA LEU A 209 -8.30 -6.32 3.43
C LEU A 209 -7.80 -5.29 2.40
N ALA A 210 -6.57 -5.45 1.87
CA ALA A 210 -6.04 -4.63 0.78
C ALA A 210 -6.88 -4.79 -0.49
N ALA A 211 -7.18 -6.03 -0.89
CA ALA A 211 -8.05 -6.29 -2.02
C ALA A 211 -9.42 -5.62 -1.84
N ALA A 212 -10.06 -5.76 -0.68
CA ALA A 212 -11.31 -5.07 -0.37
C ALA A 212 -11.17 -3.54 -0.46
N CYS A 213 -10.05 -2.98 0.03
CA CYS A 213 -9.80 -1.54 -0.03
C CYS A 213 -9.66 -1.03 -1.47
N PHE A 214 -8.98 -1.78 -2.35
CA PHE A 214 -8.81 -1.38 -3.74
C PHE A 214 -10.07 -1.61 -4.59
N VAL A 215 -10.90 -2.61 -4.27
CA VAL A 215 -12.27 -2.69 -4.81
C VAL A 215 -13.07 -1.44 -4.46
N LYS A 216 -13.00 -0.97 -3.21
CA LYS A 216 -13.61 0.29 -2.80
C LYS A 216 -13.03 1.47 -3.58
N ALA A 217 -11.70 1.63 -3.60
CA ALA A 217 -11.03 2.77 -4.21
C ALA A 217 -11.36 2.88 -5.72
N PHE A 218 -11.28 1.77 -6.45
CA PHE A 218 -11.62 1.73 -7.86
C PHE A 218 -13.12 1.89 -8.10
N GLY A 219 -13.94 1.07 -7.42
CA GLY A 219 -15.38 1.04 -7.63
C GLY A 219 -16.05 2.36 -7.32
N VAL A 220 -15.71 2.98 -6.20
CA VAL A 220 -16.31 4.27 -5.79
C VAL A 220 -15.82 5.43 -6.66
N THR A 221 -14.59 5.40 -7.15
CA THR A 221 -14.03 6.48 -7.96
C THR A 221 -14.42 6.39 -9.43
N PHE A 222 -14.32 5.21 -10.04
CA PHE A 222 -14.46 5.05 -11.49
C PHE A 222 -15.81 4.51 -11.93
N LEU A 223 -16.48 3.68 -11.12
CA LEU A 223 -17.77 3.10 -11.46
C LEU A 223 -18.96 3.93 -10.90
N GLY A 224 -20.18 3.50 -11.26
CA GLY A 224 -21.39 4.19 -10.84
C GLY A 224 -21.61 5.53 -11.53
N HIS A 225 -22.18 6.50 -10.80
CA HIS A 225 -22.51 7.83 -11.29
C HIS A 225 -21.83 8.92 -10.47
N TRP A 226 -21.59 10.08 -11.08
CA TRP A 226 -21.02 11.23 -10.40
C TRP A 226 -21.91 11.70 -9.23
N ARG A 227 -21.32 11.88 -8.03
CA ARG A 227 -22.04 12.23 -6.79
C ARG A 227 -21.84 13.69 -6.35
N GLY A 228 -20.89 14.41 -6.96
CA GLY A 228 -20.65 15.82 -6.66
C GLY A 228 -21.77 16.73 -7.13
N HIS A 229 -21.90 17.92 -6.49
CA HIS A 229 -22.95 18.89 -6.80
C HIS A 229 -22.90 19.43 -8.25
N HIS A 230 -21.70 19.62 -8.79
CA HIS A 230 -21.50 20.02 -10.19
C HIS A 230 -20.87 18.88 -10.97
N ASN A 231 -21.43 18.57 -12.12
CA ASN A 231 -20.84 17.59 -13.03
C ASN A 231 -19.75 18.29 -13.84
N PRO A 232 -18.46 18.14 -13.47
CA PRO A 232 -17.40 18.81 -14.21
C PRO A 232 -17.28 18.26 -15.63
N SER A 233 -16.83 19.07 -16.57
CA SER A 233 -16.47 18.60 -17.91
C SER A 233 -15.13 17.85 -17.85
N VAL A 234 -15.15 16.68 -17.19
CA VAL A 234 -13.98 15.81 -17.05
C VAL A 234 -13.56 15.27 -18.40
N LYS A 235 -12.29 15.40 -18.71
CA LYS A 235 -11.64 14.81 -19.91
C LYS A 235 -10.46 13.98 -19.46
N GLU A 236 -10.07 13.04 -20.33
CA GLU A 236 -8.85 12.25 -20.14
C GLU A 236 -7.62 13.18 -20.07
N VAL A 237 -6.62 12.78 -19.30
CA VAL A 237 -5.38 13.52 -19.14
C VAL A 237 -4.51 13.45 -20.42
N ASP A 238 -3.53 14.35 -20.51
CA ASP A 238 -2.63 14.44 -21.66
C ASP A 238 -1.78 13.18 -21.87
N TRP A 239 -1.13 13.10 -23.02
CA TRP A 239 -0.34 11.93 -23.40
C TRP A 239 0.85 11.68 -22.47
N PHE A 240 1.54 12.72 -22.00
CA PHE A 240 2.72 12.55 -21.15
C PHE A 240 2.36 11.95 -19.79
N MET A 241 1.24 12.36 -19.19
CA MET A 241 0.74 11.76 -17.96
C MET A 241 0.36 10.30 -18.19
N ARG A 242 -0.31 9.97 -19.30
CA ARG A 242 -0.64 8.58 -19.65
C ARG A 242 0.60 7.73 -19.88
N LEU A 243 1.60 8.26 -20.59
CA LEU A 243 2.85 7.54 -20.85
C LEU A 243 3.57 7.14 -19.55
N GLY A 244 3.66 8.05 -18.58
CA GLY A 244 4.24 7.71 -17.26
C GLY A 244 3.49 6.57 -16.57
N MET A 245 2.16 6.58 -16.61
CA MET A 245 1.34 5.49 -16.06
C MET A 245 1.47 4.19 -16.86
N ILE A 246 1.54 4.25 -18.21
CA ILE A 246 1.73 3.07 -19.07
C ILE A 246 3.06 2.39 -18.77
N LEU A 247 4.16 3.16 -18.69
CA LEU A 247 5.48 2.60 -18.40
C LEU A 247 5.52 1.88 -17.04
N THR A 248 4.96 2.48 -16.01
CA THR A 248 4.91 1.85 -14.68
C THR A 248 3.95 0.66 -14.64
N ALA A 249 2.81 0.70 -15.37
CA ALA A 249 1.89 -0.42 -15.47
C ALA A 249 2.53 -1.61 -16.19
N LEU A 250 3.26 -1.35 -17.29
CA LEU A 250 4.01 -2.36 -18.02
C LEU A 250 5.10 -2.99 -17.11
N THR A 251 5.81 -2.18 -16.34
CA THR A 251 6.80 -2.69 -15.38
C THR A 251 6.15 -3.57 -14.31
N CYS A 252 4.96 -3.22 -13.78
CA CYS A 252 4.22 -4.08 -12.84
C CYS A 252 3.88 -5.44 -13.46
N LEU A 253 3.50 -5.48 -14.74
CA LEU A 253 3.22 -6.72 -15.45
C LEU A 253 4.52 -7.53 -15.69
N LEU A 254 5.58 -6.90 -16.19
CA LEU A 254 6.86 -7.57 -16.47
C LEU A 254 7.45 -8.18 -15.20
N LEU A 255 7.46 -7.46 -14.09
CA LEU A 255 7.91 -7.99 -12.79
C LEU A 255 7.03 -9.13 -12.28
N GLY A 256 5.78 -9.24 -12.68
CA GLY A 256 4.89 -10.35 -12.31
C GLY A 256 5.03 -11.57 -13.20
N VAL A 257 5.27 -11.36 -14.50
CA VAL A 257 5.36 -12.42 -15.52
C VAL A 257 6.78 -13.03 -15.59
N LEU A 258 7.81 -12.21 -15.38
CA LEU A 258 9.23 -12.59 -15.48
C LEU A 258 9.98 -12.41 -14.16
N PRO A 259 9.45 -12.89 -13.01
CA PRO A 259 10.08 -12.66 -11.72
C PRO A 259 11.46 -13.34 -11.62
N THR A 260 11.64 -14.51 -12.22
CA THR A 260 12.87 -15.29 -12.13
C THR A 260 14.08 -14.50 -12.64
N ILE A 261 13.94 -13.83 -13.79
CA ILE A 261 15.03 -13.02 -14.38
C ILE A 261 15.44 -11.89 -13.45
N VAL A 262 14.46 -11.21 -12.85
CA VAL A 262 14.74 -10.06 -11.98
C VAL A 262 15.32 -10.52 -10.64
N ILE A 263 14.81 -11.62 -10.08
CA ILE A 263 15.32 -12.20 -8.84
C ILE A 263 16.77 -12.65 -9.04
N GLU A 264 17.11 -13.27 -10.16
CA GLU A 264 18.47 -13.69 -10.48
C GLU A 264 19.45 -12.50 -10.46
N TRP A 265 19.04 -11.34 -11.00
CA TRP A 265 19.88 -10.13 -10.92
C TRP A 265 19.99 -9.56 -9.50
N MET A 266 18.93 -9.70 -8.70
CA MET A 266 18.92 -9.21 -7.33
C MET A 266 19.64 -10.14 -6.35
N ASP A 267 19.83 -11.40 -6.69
CA ASP A 267 20.25 -12.46 -5.77
C ASP A 267 21.73 -12.33 -5.31
N VAL A 268 22.48 -11.47 -6.01
CA VAL A 268 23.80 -11.01 -5.55
C VAL A 268 23.73 -10.32 -4.17
N LEU A 269 22.62 -9.64 -3.84
CA LEU A 269 22.46 -8.95 -2.58
C LEU A 269 22.28 -9.93 -1.40
N PRO A 270 21.35 -10.90 -1.43
CA PRO A 270 21.28 -11.96 -0.42
C PRO A 270 22.59 -12.73 -0.28
N GLU A 271 23.25 -13.09 -1.38
CA GLU A 271 24.56 -13.76 -1.30
C GLU A 271 25.59 -12.98 -0.51
N GLN A 272 25.72 -11.67 -0.77
CA GLN A 272 26.65 -10.80 -0.04
C GLN A 272 26.29 -10.63 1.44
N LEU A 273 25.00 -10.61 1.78
CA LEU A 273 24.53 -10.26 3.13
C LEU A 273 24.33 -11.49 4.03
N VAL A 274 23.93 -12.65 3.46
CA VAL A 274 23.61 -13.86 4.23
C VAL A 274 24.35 -15.12 3.74
N GLY A 275 25.13 -15.02 2.68
CA GLY A 275 26.00 -16.08 2.19
C GLY A 275 25.32 -17.13 1.30
N GLU A 276 24.07 -16.91 0.87
CA GLU A 276 23.32 -17.87 0.05
C GLU A 276 22.46 -17.18 -1.00
N ARG A 277 22.14 -17.91 -2.09
CA ARG A 277 21.26 -17.50 -3.19
C ARG A 277 20.04 -18.40 -3.29
N ILE A 278 18.90 -17.85 -3.71
CA ILE A 278 17.73 -18.67 -4.06
C ILE A 278 17.70 -19.02 -5.56
N ALA A 279 18.31 -18.22 -6.42
CA ALA A 279 18.32 -18.43 -7.86
C ALA A 279 19.02 -19.72 -8.31
N ILE A 280 19.91 -20.30 -7.50
CA ILE A 280 20.57 -21.59 -7.79
C ILE A 280 19.53 -22.70 -7.95
N SER A 281 18.54 -22.75 -7.05
CA SER A 281 17.45 -23.72 -7.14
C SER A 281 16.46 -23.39 -8.27
N ALA A 282 16.28 -22.13 -8.61
CA ALA A 282 15.43 -21.69 -9.73
C ALA A 282 16.08 -21.98 -11.09
N GLY A 283 17.40 -21.87 -11.19
CA GLY A 283 18.16 -22.08 -12.42
C GLY A 283 18.10 -23.48 -12.99
N GLU A 284 17.90 -24.50 -12.17
CA GLU A 284 17.74 -25.91 -12.62
C GLU A 284 16.52 -26.09 -13.54
N PHE A 285 15.48 -25.27 -13.40
CA PHE A 285 14.22 -25.34 -14.15
C PHE A 285 14.05 -24.21 -15.17
N GLY A 286 15.10 -23.43 -15.40
CA GLY A 286 15.13 -22.30 -16.33
C GLY A 286 14.31 -21.10 -15.87
N TRP A 287 14.27 -20.05 -16.70
CA TRP A 287 13.61 -18.77 -16.42
C TRP A 287 12.10 -18.86 -16.23
N LEU A 288 11.49 -19.96 -16.66
CA LEU A 288 10.03 -20.12 -16.65
C LEU A 288 9.46 -20.41 -15.26
N TRP A 289 10.23 -21.08 -14.40
CA TRP A 289 9.78 -21.52 -13.09
C TRP A 289 10.58 -20.89 -11.96
N LEU A 290 9.88 -20.26 -11.04
CA LEU A 290 10.43 -19.75 -9.80
C LEU A 290 10.27 -20.80 -8.70
N THR A 291 11.39 -21.33 -8.21
CA THR A 291 11.46 -22.38 -7.18
C THR A 291 12.24 -21.85 -5.99
N PRO A 292 11.57 -21.49 -4.86
CA PRO A 292 12.23 -20.79 -3.74
C PRO A 292 13.25 -21.64 -2.98
N VAL A 293 12.97 -22.94 -2.77
CA VAL A 293 13.83 -23.86 -1.98
C VAL A 293 13.96 -25.19 -2.66
N THR A 294 12.86 -25.92 -2.92
CA THR A 294 12.86 -27.22 -3.60
C THR A 294 11.67 -27.31 -4.55
N HIS A 295 11.86 -27.97 -5.69
CA HIS A 295 10.83 -28.14 -6.72
C HIS A 295 9.57 -28.87 -6.18
N GLU A 296 9.77 -29.82 -5.29
CA GLU A 296 8.67 -30.65 -4.75
C GLU A 296 7.74 -29.89 -3.82
N ARG A 297 8.17 -28.77 -3.24
CA ARG A 297 7.40 -28.06 -2.20
C ARG A 297 6.63 -26.86 -2.72
N ALA A 298 7.19 -26.10 -3.64
CA ALA A 298 6.51 -24.94 -4.21
C ALA A 298 7.22 -24.46 -5.47
N SER A 299 6.48 -24.31 -6.56
CA SER A 299 6.96 -23.66 -7.78
C SER A 299 5.87 -22.73 -8.33
N TYR A 300 6.28 -21.63 -8.94
CA TYR A 300 5.40 -20.63 -9.52
C TYR A 300 5.90 -20.24 -10.90
N SER A 301 4.98 -20.13 -11.88
CA SER A 301 5.29 -19.61 -13.21
C SER A 301 4.35 -18.46 -13.56
N GLY A 302 4.86 -17.23 -13.49
CA GLY A 302 4.12 -16.04 -13.87
C GLY A 302 3.69 -16.04 -15.32
N ALA A 303 4.56 -16.51 -16.23
CA ALA A 303 4.29 -16.58 -17.65
C ALA A 303 3.15 -17.57 -17.98
N ILE A 304 3.16 -18.76 -17.38
CA ILE A 304 2.12 -19.77 -17.59
C ILE A 304 0.78 -19.24 -17.06
N ILE A 305 0.74 -18.67 -15.87
CA ILE A 305 -0.50 -18.11 -15.30
C ILE A 305 -1.02 -16.95 -16.18
N PHE A 306 -0.14 -16.08 -16.66
CA PHE A 306 -0.55 -15.01 -17.58
C PHE A 306 -1.16 -15.58 -18.87
N ILE A 307 -0.55 -16.58 -19.49
CA ILE A 307 -1.07 -17.23 -20.70
C ILE A 307 -2.43 -17.87 -20.42
N TRP A 308 -2.59 -18.57 -19.29
CA TRP A 308 -3.88 -19.18 -18.93
C TRP A 308 -4.97 -18.13 -18.72
N ILE A 309 -4.70 -17.05 -18.00
CA ILE A 309 -5.66 -15.96 -17.82
C ILE A 309 -6.03 -15.35 -19.17
N ALA A 310 -5.05 -15.05 -20.04
CA ALA A 310 -5.29 -14.50 -21.37
C ALA A 310 -6.09 -15.45 -22.25
N ALA A 311 -5.79 -16.74 -22.22
CA ALA A 311 -6.53 -17.78 -22.96
C ALA A 311 -7.99 -17.88 -22.48
N PHE A 312 -8.22 -17.85 -21.16
CA PHE A 312 -9.56 -17.88 -20.58
C PHE A 312 -10.39 -16.65 -20.99
N VAL A 313 -9.79 -15.45 -20.90
CA VAL A 313 -10.45 -14.20 -21.31
C VAL A 313 -10.77 -14.24 -22.81
N MET A 314 -9.82 -14.70 -23.64
CA MET A 314 -10.02 -14.84 -25.08
C MET A 314 -11.12 -15.84 -25.39
N LEU A 315 -11.12 -17.02 -24.73
CA LEU A 315 -12.16 -18.03 -24.89
C LEU A 315 -13.54 -17.47 -24.52
N ALA A 316 -13.66 -16.81 -23.38
CA ALA A 316 -14.91 -16.18 -22.96
C ALA A 316 -15.38 -15.13 -23.99
N TYR A 317 -14.47 -14.30 -24.47
CA TYR A 317 -14.76 -13.31 -25.52
C TYR A 317 -15.28 -13.98 -26.79
N VAL A 318 -14.59 -15.01 -27.28
CA VAL A 318 -14.97 -15.75 -28.50
C VAL A 318 -16.35 -16.40 -28.32
N LEU A 319 -16.59 -17.09 -27.20
CA LEU A 319 -17.89 -17.75 -26.92
C LEU A 319 -19.05 -16.76 -26.88
N LEU A 320 -18.84 -15.57 -26.29
CA LEU A 320 -19.86 -14.53 -26.25
C LEU A 320 -20.16 -13.94 -27.64
N HIS A 321 -19.14 -13.84 -28.52
CA HIS A 321 -19.29 -13.23 -29.84
C HIS A 321 -19.76 -14.22 -30.92
N ILE A 322 -19.42 -15.52 -30.81
CA ILE A 322 -19.93 -16.57 -31.74
C ILE A 322 -21.44 -16.65 -31.67
N ARG A 323 -22.04 -16.51 -30.50
CA ARG A 323 -23.52 -16.58 -30.33
C ARG A 323 -24.27 -15.38 -30.89
N ARG A 324 -23.61 -14.33 -31.39
CA ARG A 324 -24.21 -13.12 -31.99
C ARG A 324 -25.52 -12.68 -31.33
N THR A 325 -25.56 -12.70 -29.99
CA THR A 325 -26.71 -12.18 -29.26
C THR A 325 -26.79 -10.69 -29.51
N ALA A 326 -27.91 -10.23 -30.06
CA ALA A 326 -28.15 -8.80 -30.26
C ALA A 326 -28.01 -8.08 -28.90
N ILE A 327 -27.16 -7.06 -28.85
CA ILE A 327 -27.02 -6.24 -27.66
C ILE A 327 -28.26 -5.38 -27.53
N HIS A 328 -29.16 -5.75 -26.65
CA HIS A 328 -30.33 -4.94 -26.31
C HIS A 328 -29.95 -3.90 -25.26
N LYS A 329 -30.05 -2.62 -25.64
CA LYS A 329 -29.94 -1.54 -24.68
C LYS A 329 -31.28 -1.36 -23.99
N VAL A 330 -31.34 -1.69 -22.72
CA VAL A 330 -32.53 -1.54 -21.88
C VAL A 330 -32.22 -0.51 -20.76
N PRO A 331 -33.28 0.12 -20.19
CA PRO A 331 -33.10 0.93 -18.99
C PRO A 331 -32.44 0.13 -17.86
N ILE A 332 -31.73 0.85 -16.95
CA ILE A 332 -31.14 0.22 -15.78
C ILE A 332 -32.25 -0.44 -14.94
N TRP A 333 -32.00 -1.66 -14.48
CA TRP A 333 -32.91 -2.34 -13.57
C TRP A 333 -33.00 -1.59 -12.24
N ASP A 334 -34.16 -1.12 -11.87
CA ASP A 334 -34.39 -0.25 -10.71
C ASP A 334 -35.21 -0.91 -9.59
N CYS A 335 -35.50 -2.22 -9.69
CA CYS A 335 -36.34 -2.95 -8.73
C CYS A 335 -37.74 -2.33 -8.53
N GLY A 336 -38.29 -1.66 -9.55
CA GLY A 336 -39.57 -0.93 -9.46
C GLY A 336 -39.47 0.49 -8.88
N PHE A 337 -38.26 1.01 -8.72
CA PHE A 337 -38.01 2.40 -8.33
C PHE A 337 -38.01 3.29 -9.58
N GLU A 338 -39.06 4.06 -9.80
CA GLU A 338 -39.23 4.85 -11.03
C GLU A 338 -38.20 5.96 -11.24
N LYS A 339 -37.46 6.38 -10.19
CA LYS A 339 -36.52 7.51 -10.23
C LYS A 339 -35.24 7.21 -9.46
N LEU A 340 -34.32 6.48 -10.09
CA LEU A 340 -32.97 6.34 -9.57
C LEU A 340 -32.24 7.69 -9.60
N ASN A 341 -31.53 8.00 -8.53
CA ASN A 341 -30.69 9.19 -8.44
C ASN A 341 -29.25 8.82 -8.05
N ASN A 342 -28.33 9.79 -8.20
CA ASN A 342 -26.91 9.58 -7.95
C ASN A 342 -26.56 9.25 -6.47
N ARG A 343 -27.52 9.35 -5.54
CA ARG A 343 -27.35 8.98 -4.13
C ARG A 343 -27.67 7.49 -3.87
N MET A 344 -28.38 6.81 -4.79
CA MET A 344 -28.77 5.41 -4.67
C MET A 344 -27.65 4.48 -5.18
N GLN A 345 -26.47 4.59 -4.60
CA GLN A 345 -25.30 3.78 -4.94
C GLN A 345 -24.36 3.66 -3.73
N TYR A 346 -23.45 2.67 -3.78
CA TYR A 346 -22.44 2.51 -2.75
C TYR A 346 -21.50 3.73 -2.71
N THR A 347 -21.20 4.19 -1.49
CA THR A 347 -20.24 5.25 -1.20
C THR A 347 -19.01 4.67 -0.48
N ALA A 348 -17.95 5.45 -0.34
CA ALA A 348 -16.77 5.02 0.40
C ALA A 348 -17.10 4.71 1.87
N THR A 349 -17.99 5.50 2.49
CA THR A 349 -18.46 5.30 3.86
C THR A 349 -19.27 4.00 4.00
N SER A 350 -20.23 3.75 3.11
CA SER A 350 -21.07 2.56 3.17
C SER A 350 -20.27 1.28 2.94
N PHE A 351 -19.32 1.30 2.01
CA PHE A 351 -18.45 0.16 1.75
C PHE A 351 -17.56 -0.21 2.96
N SER A 352 -17.07 0.79 3.68
CA SER A 352 -16.21 0.59 4.86
C SER A 352 -16.98 0.19 6.12
N MET A 353 -18.31 0.31 6.14
CA MET A 353 -19.13 0.13 7.33
C MET A 353 -19.02 -1.28 7.96
N PRO A 354 -19.05 -2.40 7.23
CA PRO A 354 -18.89 -3.73 7.83
C PRO A 354 -17.53 -3.88 8.53
N ILE A 355 -16.45 -3.45 7.88
CA ILE A 355 -15.09 -3.51 8.44
C ILE A 355 -15.00 -2.66 9.70
N ARG A 356 -15.59 -1.47 9.68
CA ARG A 356 -15.66 -0.56 10.84
C ARG A 356 -16.38 -1.20 12.02
N ARG A 357 -17.44 -1.96 11.78
CA ARG A 357 -18.18 -2.66 12.85
C ARG A 357 -17.39 -3.82 13.43
N ILE A 358 -16.72 -4.61 12.58
CA ILE A 358 -15.92 -5.77 13.03
C ILE A 358 -14.69 -5.30 13.81
N PHE A 359 -13.95 -4.33 13.30
CA PHE A 359 -12.68 -3.84 13.88
C PHE A 359 -12.85 -2.55 14.67
N GLY A 360 -14.08 -2.20 15.10
CA GLY A 360 -14.39 -0.93 15.78
C GLY A 360 -13.57 -0.68 17.04
N PHE A 361 -13.17 -1.75 17.75
CA PHE A 361 -12.33 -1.68 18.94
C PHE A 361 -10.90 -1.19 18.66
N LEU A 362 -10.41 -1.32 17.41
CA LEU A 362 -9.08 -0.85 16.98
C LEU A 362 -9.10 0.63 16.56
N PHE A 363 -10.28 1.23 16.40
CA PHE A 363 -10.40 2.61 15.93
C PHE A 363 -10.98 3.51 17.01
N ASN A 364 -10.46 4.72 17.15
CA ASN A 364 -11.12 5.77 17.93
C ASN A 364 -12.16 6.48 17.05
N ILE A 365 -13.31 5.87 16.93
CA ILE A 365 -14.40 6.36 16.08
C ILE A 365 -15.30 7.26 16.90
N LYS A 366 -15.55 8.47 16.37
CA LYS A 366 -16.62 9.36 16.84
C LYS A 366 -17.60 9.58 15.72
N GLU A 367 -18.83 9.15 15.95
CA GLU A 367 -19.96 9.36 15.05
C GLU A 367 -20.87 10.43 15.67
N ASP A 368 -21.03 11.53 14.96
CA ASP A 368 -21.94 12.59 15.33
C ASP A 368 -23.11 12.62 14.33
N VAL A 369 -24.29 12.33 14.81
CA VAL A 369 -25.55 12.48 14.04
C VAL A 369 -26.27 13.69 14.57
N SER A 370 -26.32 14.76 13.78
CA SER A 370 -27.07 15.97 14.17
C SER A 370 -28.21 16.24 13.21
N VAL A 371 -29.37 16.48 13.77
CA VAL A 371 -30.57 16.89 13.02
C VAL A 371 -30.70 18.40 13.18
N LYS A 372 -30.52 19.18 12.13
CA LYS A 372 -30.92 20.60 12.13
C LYS A 372 -32.42 20.65 12.05
N ARG A 373 -33.06 20.94 13.16
CA ARG A 373 -34.51 21.22 13.19
C ARG A 373 -34.75 22.61 12.61
N PRO A 374 -35.68 22.78 11.66
CA PRO A 374 -36.19 24.11 11.35
C PRO A 374 -36.97 24.65 12.58
N SER A 375 -36.85 25.92 12.84
CA SER A 375 -37.33 26.58 14.07
C SER A 375 -38.85 26.67 14.23
N SER A 376 -39.66 26.02 13.40
CA SER A 376 -41.10 26.33 13.37
C SER A 376 -42.08 25.22 13.00
N GLN A 377 -41.80 23.92 13.22
CA GLN A 377 -42.86 22.91 12.99
C GLN A 377 -42.81 21.74 13.98
N GLY A 378 -44.03 21.33 14.43
CA GLY A 378 -44.27 20.36 15.49
C GLY A 378 -43.88 18.93 15.20
N LEU A 379 -44.21 18.01 16.13
CA LEU A 379 -43.79 16.61 16.27
C LEU A 379 -43.96 15.70 15.04
N THR A 380 -44.63 16.11 13.99
CA THR A 380 -44.90 15.32 12.77
C THR A 380 -43.78 15.36 11.73
N SER A 381 -42.70 16.07 11.96
CA SER A 381 -41.58 16.23 11.02
C SER A 381 -40.43 15.23 11.20
N ILE A 382 -40.67 14.09 11.85
CA ILE A 382 -39.65 13.04 12.05
C ILE A 382 -39.24 12.32 10.73
N LEU A 383 -40.07 12.45 9.69
CA LEU A 383 -39.78 11.96 8.34
C LEU A 383 -39.19 13.08 7.47
N TYR A 384 -38.11 13.70 7.91
CA TYR A 384 -37.39 14.64 7.06
C TYR A 384 -36.74 13.91 5.87
N ARG A 385 -37.10 14.33 4.65
CA ARG A 385 -36.47 13.88 3.42
C ARG A 385 -34.97 14.23 3.49
N ALA A 386 -34.13 13.20 3.42
CA ALA A 386 -32.69 13.38 3.30
C ALA A 386 -32.40 14.21 2.04
N GLY A 387 -32.03 15.48 2.21
CA GLY A 387 -31.65 16.35 1.09
C GLY A 387 -32.27 17.75 1.08
N GLU A 388 -33.24 18.07 1.96
CA GLU A 388 -33.72 19.45 2.12
C GLU A 388 -32.83 20.23 3.10
N GLU A 389 -32.77 21.54 2.94
CA GLU A 389 -32.05 22.43 3.87
C GLU A 389 -32.62 22.23 5.29
N GLY A 390 -31.82 21.63 6.16
CA GLY A 390 -32.24 21.21 7.49
C GLY A 390 -32.12 19.72 7.80
N GLY A 391 -31.67 18.91 6.85
CA GLY A 391 -31.60 17.46 6.96
C GLY A 391 -30.58 16.89 7.96
N LEU A 392 -30.53 15.58 8.03
CA LEU A 392 -29.68 14.79 8.89
C LEU A 392 -28.21 14.98 8.48
N HIS A 393 -27.40 15.52 9.36
CA HIS A 393 -25.96 15.62 9.18
C HIS A 393 -25.26 14.49 9.90
N TYR A 394 -24.61 13.62 9.13
CA TYR A 394 -23.74 12.56 9.64
C TYR A 394 -22.29 12.98 9.53
N ARG A 395 -21.56 12.95 10.63
CA ARG A 395 -20.12 13.24 10.67
C ARG A 395 -19.38 12.08 11.31
N LEU A 396 -18.51 11.46 10.54
CA LEU A 396 -17.60 10.39 10.97
C LEU A 396 -16.21 10.98 11.17
N ARG A 397 -15.62 10.77 12.37
CA ARG A 397 -14.21 11.07 12.63
C ARG A 397 -13.50 9.81 13.09
N VAL A 398 -12.48 9.41 12.33
CA VAL A 398 -11.56 8.33 12.71
C VAL A 398 -10.24 8.97 13.13
N ARG A 399 -9.79 8.72 14.36
CA ARG A 399 -8.52 9.22 14.87
C ARG A 399 -7.48 8.12 14.78
N ASP A 400 -6.29 8.47 14.28
CA ASP A 400 -5.12 7.60 14.29
C ASP A 400 -4.49 7.64 15.69
N TYR A 401 -4.49 6.49 16.40
CA TYR A 401 -3.88 6.36 17.72
C TYR A 401 -2.36 6.55 17.67
N PHE A 402 -1.70 6.01 16.64
CA PHE A 402 -0.24 6.09 16.49
C PHE A 402 0.23 7.53 16.31
N TRP A 403 -0.58 8.36 15.63
CA TRP A 403 -0.31 9.79 15.54
C TRP A 403 -0.25 10.45 16.92
N GLY A 404 -1.24 10.17 17.77
CA GLY A 404 -1.31 10.76 19.11
C GLY A 404 -0.29 10.23 20.10
N TRP A 405 -0.02 8.94 20.07
CA TRP A 405 0.81 8.27 21.09
C TRP A 405 2.30 8.23 20.75
N ILE A 406 2.65 8.16 19.47
CA ILE A 406 4.03 7.98 19.02
C ILE A 406 4.51 9.19 18.23
N TYR A 407 3.87 9.49 17.10
CA TYR A 407 4.41 10.47 16.16
C TYR A 407 4.40 11.89 16.70
N ARG A 408 3.31 12.33 17.34
CA ARG A 408 3.21 13.68 17.88
C ARG A 408 4.21 13.95 19.00
N PRO A 409 4.35 13.09 20.05
CA PRO A 409 5.39 13.28 21.08
C PRO A 409 6.81 13.33 20.49
N VAL A 410 7.13 12.42 19.55
CA VAL A 410 8.44 12.42 18.89
C VAL A 410 8.66 13.69 18.09
N ALA A 411 7.66 14.14 17.33
CA ALA A 411 7.73 15.39 16.58
C ALA A 411 7.92 16.60 17.52
N ASP A 412 7.17 16.67 18.63
CA ASP A 412 7.27 17.76 19.60
C ASP A 412 8.65 17.81 20.28
N VAL A 413 9.25 16.65 20.57
CA VAL A 413 10.62 16.55 21.09
C VAL A 413 11.61 17.00 20.02
N SER A 414 11.49 16.47 18.79
CA SER A 414 12.38 16.84 17.69
C SER A 414 12.33 18.34 17.39
N PHE A 415 11.15 18.95 17.39
CA PHE A 415 10.99 20.41 17.21
C PHE A 415 11.58 21.21 18.39
N ARG A 416 11.50 20.71 19.61
CA ARG A 416 12.16 21.36 20.77
C ARG A 416 13.67 21.35 20.63
N ILE A 417 14.24 20.18 20.28
CA ILE A 417 15.66 20.01 20.03
C ILE A 417 16.11 20.90 18.86
N SER A 418 15.42 20.84 17.73
CA SER A 418 15.71 21.65 16.55
C SER A 418 15.71 23.15 16.84
N ARG A 419 14.72 23.63 17.63
CA ARG A 419 14.70 25.04 18.07
C ARG A 419 15.87 25.39 18.98
N GLY A 420 16.33 24.45 19.82
CA GLY A 420 17.55 24.60 20.61
C GLY A 420 18.78 24.79 19.73
N PHE A 421 18.97 23.88 18.76
CA PHE A 421 20.08 24.00 17.80
C PHE A 421 19.96 25.21 16.87
N GLY A 422 18.75 25.61 16.49
CA GLY A 422 18.51 26.80 15.68
C GLY A 422 19.00 28.11 16.36
N ARG A 423 19.10 28.15 17.69
CA ARG A 423 19.68 29.28 18.41
C ARG A 423 21.22 29.38 18.24
N LEU A 424 21.88 28.26 17.93
CA LEU A 424 23.31 28.24 17.60
C LEU A 424 23.55 28.76 16.18
N GLN A 425 22.54 28.68 15.30
CA GLN A 425 22.64 29.10 13.92
C GLN A 425 22.13 30.54 13.73
N GLN A 426 22.96 31.49 14.21
CA GLN A 426 22.59 32.92 14.24
C GLN A 426 22.84 33.69 12.95
N GLY A 427 23.37 33.05 11.89
CA GLY A 427 23.67 33.70 10.62
C GLY A 427 24.86 34.71 10.67
N ARG A 428 25.55 34.81 11.80
CA ARG A 428 26.70 35.71 11.97
C ARG A 428 27.99 34.92 11.78
N ILE A 429 28.81 35.30 10.79
CA ILE A 429 30.09 34.64 10.48
C ILE A 429 31.04 34.61 11.70
N GLN A 430 31.06 35.69 12.49
CA GLN A 430 31.90 35.78 13.67
C GLN A 430 31.58 34.67 14.69
N VAL A 431 30.31 34.32 14.88
CA VAL A 431 29.90 33.27 15.81
C VAL A 431 30.37 31.90 15.33
N TYR A 432 30.31 31.63 14.03
CA TYR A 432 30.79 30.35 13.46
C TYR A 432 32.33 30.25 13.58
N LEU A 433 33.05 31.34 13.37
CA LEU A 433 34.51 31.37 13.59
C LEU A 433 34.88 31.08 15.05
N ILE A 434 34.11 31.63 16.01
CA ILE A 434 34.30 31.33 17.44
C ILE A 434 34.04 29.84 17.71
N TYR A 435 32.98 29.25 17.15
CA TYR A 435 32.70 27.81 17.30
C TYR A 435 33.86 26.97 16.76
N SER A 436 34.34 27.26 15.55
CA SER A 436 35.49 26.56 14.95
C SER A 436 36.74 26.69 15.79
N PHE A 437 37.02 27.88 16.32
CA PHE A 437 38.18 28.16 17.17
C PHE A 437 38.11 27.38 18.49
N ILE A 438 36.95 27.38 19.16
CA ILE A 438 36.74 26.62 20.40
C ILE A 438 36.88 25.10 20.11
N THR A 439 36.33 24.61 19.00
CA THR A 439 36.46 23.20 18.61
C THR A 439 37.91 22.79 18.43
N ILE A 440 38.74 23.63 17.77
CA ILE A 440 40.16 23.37 17.58
C ILE A 440 40.89 23.33 18.94
N ILE A 441 40.61 24.27 19.85
CA ILE A 441 41.21 24.28 21.19
C ILE A 441 40.82 23.00 21.95
N VAL A 442 39.57 22.61 21.95
CA VAL A 442 39.10 21.40 22.63
C VAL A 442 39.82 20.16 22.06
N LEU A 443 39.89 20.03 20.71
CA LEU A 443 40.62 18.92 20.08
C LEU A 443 42.10 18.90 20.46
N LEU A 444 42.76 20.05 20.48
CA LEU A 444 44.18 20.16 20.88
C LEU A 444 44.43 19.81 22.36
N VAL A 445 43.46 20.06 23.23
CA VAL A 445 43.59 19.75 24.68
C VAL A 445 43.30 18.28 24.98
N PHE A 446 42.32 17.68 24.32
CA PHE A 446 41.82 16.31 24.62
C PHE A 446 42.44 15.20 23.75
N PHE A 447 43.02 15.54 22.59
CA PHE A 447 43.60 14.55 21.65
C PHE A 447 45.09 14.78 21.41
N ARG A 448 45.78 15.28 22.43
CA ARG A 448 47.24 15.43 22.45
C ARG A 448 47.94 14.13 22.90
#